data_948b44fad5ec52e4daf4d4f31664eb99
#
_entry.id   948b44fad5ec52e4daf4d4f31664eb99
#
_cell.length_a   1.000
_cell.length_b   1.000
_cell.length_c   1.000
_cell.angle_alpha   90.00
_cell.angle_beta   90.00
_cell.angle_gamma   90.00
#
_symmetry.space_group_name_H-M   'P 1'
#
loop_
_entity.id
_entity.type
_entity.pdbx_description
1 polymer ?
#
loop_
_entity_poly.entity_id
_entity_poly.type
_entity_poly.pdbx_seq_one_letter_code
_entity_poly.pdbx_strand_id
1 'polypeptide(L)'
;MNVVCLLGRLTADPELRHTQTQTPVTSFSVAVDRAYQPKGAEQRQADFINCVAWRQTAEFICRYFHKGQRIALQGSLQSRNYTDKDGNKRTAFEVVIDNAFFAESKNAGGAPSGGSRYDSQIPQYSETPSIFSITDAADFEEIVRK
;
A
#
# COMPACT_ATOMS: atom_id res chain seq x y z
N MET A 1 -18.23 -0.62 1.54
CA MET A 1 -16.83 -0.60 2.01
C MET A 1 -15.97 -0.04 0.90
N ASN A 2 -15.08 0.93 1.17
CA ASN A 2 -14.16 1.52 0.19
C ASN A 2 -12.76 1.53 0.81
N VAL A 3 -12.02 0.46 0.60
CA VAL A 3 -10.66 0.26 1.15
C VAL A 3 -9.75 -0.16 0.01
N VAL A 4 -8.62 0.53 -0.10
CA VAL A 4 -7.55 0.26 -1.05
C VAL A 4 -6.27 -0.01 -0.27
N CYS A 5 -5.60 -1.12 -0.55
CA CYS A 5 -4.29 -1.44 -0.01
C CYS A 5 -3.29 -1.53 -1.18
N LEU A 6 -2.22 -0.77 -1.10
CA LEU A 6 -1.19 -0.70 -2.13
C LEU A 6 0.18 -1.05 -1.54
N LEU A 7 0.94 -1.81 -2.28
CA LEU A 7 2.36 -2.05 -2.03
C LEU A 7 3.13 -1.69 -3.29
N GLY A 8 3.95 -0.65 -3.23
CA GLY A 8 4.66 -0.16 -4.41
C GLY A 8 5.89 0.67 -4.05
N ARG A 9 6.43 1.37 -5.04
CA ARG A 9 7.58 2.28 -4.89
C ARG A 9 7.19 3.71 -5.21
N LEU A 10 7.69 4.65 -4.43
CA LEU A 10 7.54 6.08 -4.71
C LEU A 10 8.26 6.45 -6.02
N THR A 11 7.56 7.16 -6.90
CA THR A 11 8.09 7.60 -8.20
C THR A 11 8.92 8.88 -8.10
N ALA A 12 8.69 9.67 -7.05
CA ALA A 12 9.39 10.92 -6.73
C ALA A 12 9.42 11.13 -5.22
N ASP A 13 10.25 12.08 -4.75
CA ASP A 13 10.22 12.50 -3.35
C ASP A 13 8.88 13.19 -3.04
N PRO A 14 8.19 12.80 -1.96
CA PRO A 14 6.94 13.45 -1.58
C PRO A 14 7.22 14.85 -1.02
N GLU A 15 6.52 15.85 -1.54
CA GLU A 15 6.64 17.23 -1.10
C GLU A 15 5.51 17.61 -0.15
N LEU A 16 5.86 18.11 1.02
CA LEU A 16 4.88 18.65 1.97
C LEU A 16 4.43 20.04 1.53
N ARG A 17 3.14 20.20 1.37
CA ARG A 17 2.49 21.48 1.07
C ARG A 17 1.47 21.80 2.16
N HIS A 18 1.08 23.06 2.25
CA HIS A 18 0.05 23.52 3.16
C HIS A 18 -1.08 24.16 2.35
N THR A 19 -2.31 23.84 2.73
CA THR A 19 -3.49 24.51 2.18
C THR A 19 -3.61 25.94 2.71
N GLN A 20 -4.54 26.72 2.18
CA GLN A 20 -4.84 28.06 2.70
C GLN A 20 -5.22 28.07 4.19
N THR A 21 -5.77 26.95 4.68
CA THR A 21 -6.09 26.75 6.09
C THR A 21 -4.94 26.15 6.91
N GLN A 22 -3.69 26.21 6.39
CA GLN A 22 -2.47 25.67 7.03
C GLN A 22 -2.52 24.15 7.32
N THR A 23 -3.36 23.41 6.60
CA THR A 23 -3.42 21.95 6.75
C THR A 23 -2.34 21.29 5.90
N PRO A 24 -1.45 20.45 6.49
CA PRO A 24 -0.43 19.72 5.74
C PRO A 24 -1.06 18.74 4.75
N VAL A 25 -0.55 18.71 3.54
CA VAL A 25 -0.98 17.80 2.48
C VAL A 25 0.21 17.44 1.60
N THR A 26 0.25 16.20 1.12
CA THR A 26 1.20 15.77 0.09
C THR A 26 0.49 14.94 -0.97
N SER A 27 0.88 15.16 -2.22
CA SER A 27 0.43 14.36 -3.37
C SER A 27 1.64 13.69 -3.98
N PHE A 28 1.54 12.40 -4.21
CA PHE A 28 2.62 11.59 -4.77
C PHE A 28 2.04 10.45 -5.62
N SER A 29 2.88 9.82 -6.42
CA SER A 29 2.51 8.66 -7.22
C SER A 29 3.32 7.45 -6.79
N VAL A 30 2.65 6.29 -6.76
CA VAL A 30 3.26 5.00 -6.42
C VAL A 30 3.18 4.07 -7.62
N ALA A 31 4.32 3.49 -7.99
CA ALA A 31 4.41 2.44 -8.98
C ALA A 31 4.14 1.09 -8.31
N VAL A 32 3.06 0.44 -8.72
CA VAL A 32 2.64 -0.88 -8.24
C VAL A 32 2.85 -1.90 -9.35
N ASP A 33 3.68 -2.91 -9.10
CA ASP A 33 3.95 -3.97 -10.06
C ASP A 33 2.69 -4.81 -10.30
N ARG A 34 2.36 -5.10 -11.55
CA ARG A 34 1.25 -6.00 -11.88
C ARG A 34 1.61 -7.45 -11.54
N ALA A 35 0.68 -8.15 -10.89
CA ALA A 35 0.85 -9.55 -10.52
C ALA A 35 1.00 -10.48 -11.74
N TYR A 36 0.31 -10.16 -12.83
CA TYR A 36 0.40 -10.91 -14.09
C TYR A 36 1.23 -10.13 -15.12
N GLN A 37 2.22 -10.81 -15.69
CA GLN A 37 3.00 -10.29 -16.81
C GLN A 37 2.95 -11.27 -17.98
N PRO A 38 2.65 -10.80 -19.21
CA PRO A 38 2.67 -11.66 -20.38
C PRO A 38 4.07 -12.26 -20.59
N LYS A 39 4.13 -13.55 -20.94
CA LYS A 39 5.39 -14.19 -21.35
C LYS A 39 5.95 -13.47 -22.58
N GLY A 40 7.17 -12.94 -22.48
CA GLY A 40 7.84 -12.22 -23.57
C GLY A 40 7.81 -10.69 -23.46
N ALA A 41 7.22 -10.11 -22.42
CA ALA A 41 7.35 -8.69 -22.16
C ALA A 41 8.77 -8.39 -21.66
N GLU A 42 9.55 -7.63 -22.43
CA GLU A 42 10.92 -7.22 -22.06
C GLU A 42 10.98 -6.33 -20.82
N GLN A 43 9.87 -5.68 -20.47
CA GLN A 43 9.78 -4.77 -19.31
C GLN A 43 8.59 -5.13 -18.41
N ARG A 44 8.84 -5.05 -17.11
CA ARG A 44 7.78 -5.20 -16.11
C ARG A 44 6.81 -4.04 -16.24
N GLN A 45 5.51 -4.38 -16.33
CA GLN A 45 4.45 -3.38 -16.33
C GLN A 45 4.11 -3.00 -14.89
N ALA A 46 4.06 -1.71 -14.63
CA ALA A 46 3.62 -1.15 -13.36
C ALA A 46 2.43 -0.20 -13.60
N ASP A 47 1.54 -0.18 -12.63
CA ASP A 47 0.46 0.81 -12.58
C ASP A 47 0.90 1.99 -11.71
N PHE A 48 0.73 3.21 -12.23
CA PHE A 48 1.04 4.44 -11.51
C PHE A 48 -0.23 4.98 -10.86
N ILE A 49 -0.26 4.94 -9.54
CA ILE A 49 -1.45 5.28 -8.76
C ILE A 49 -1.20 6.59 -8.02
N ASN A 50 -2.06 7.58 -8.26
CA ASN A 50 -2.00 8.86 -7.58
C ASN A 50 -2.57 8.74 -6.16
N CYS A 51 -1.80 9.20 -5.19
CA CYS A 51 -2.11 9.16 -3.78
C CYS A 51 -2.06 10.55 -3.18
N VAL A 52 -2.92 10.81 -2.21
CA VAL A 52 -2.96 12.05 -1.43
C VAL A 52 -2.98 11.70 0.04
N ALA A 53 -2.11 12.32 0.81
CA ALA A 53 -2.12 12.17 2.27
C ALA A 53 -2.30 13.53 2.94
N TRP A 54 -2.95 13.54 4.10
CA TRP A 54 -3.32 14.73 4.85
C TRP A 54 -2.74 14.71 6.26
N ARG A 55 -2.51 15.90 6.82
CA ARG A 55 -2.15 16.11 8.23
C ARG A 55 -0.93 15.28 8.64
N GLN A 56 -1.01 14.55 9.74
CA GLN A 56 0.09 13.75 10.28
C GLN A 56 0.61 12.68 9.31
N THR A 57 -0.29 12.05 8.52
CA THR A 57 0.11 11.06 7.53
C THR A 57 0.95 11.70 6.42
N ALA A 58 0.63 12.92 5.99
CA ALA A 58 1.44 13.67 5.03
C ALA A 58 2.83 14.00 5.57
N GLU A 59 2.91 14.49 6.81
CA GLU A 59 4.19 14.80 7.46
C GLU A 59 5.04 13.55 7.65
N PHE A 60 4.43 12.43 8.06
CA PHE A 60 5.10 11.16 8.23
C PHE A 60 5.71 10.66 6.92
N ILE A 61 4.92 10.67 5.83
CA ILE A 61 5.39 10.22 4.52
C ILE A 61 6.54 11.10 4.02
N CYS A 62 6.41 12.43 4.10
CA CYS A 62 7.44 13.35 3.63
C CYS A 62 8.73 13.29 4.46
N ARG A 63 8.64 12.92 5.74
CA ARG A 63 9.81 12.81 6.62
C ARG A 63 10.61 11.55 6.42
N TYR A 64 9.95 10.43 6.17
CA TYR A 64 10.58 9.12 6.24
C TYR A 64 10.72 8.39 4.92
N PHE A 65 10.05 8.84 3.85
CA PHE A 65 10.07 8.15 2.57
C PHE A 65 10.65 9.02 1.46
N HIS A 66 11.43 8.37 0.59
CA HIS A 66 12.10 9.01 -0.55
C HIS A 66 11.80 8.26 -1.85
N LYS A 67 12.08 8.91 -2.98
CA LYS A 67 11.97 8.33 -4.32
C LYS A 67 12.59 6.93 -4.37
N GLY A 68 11.86 5.97 -4.94
CA GLY A 68 12.30 4.58 -5.14
C GLY A 68 12.10 3.66 -3.94
N GLN A 69 11.84 4.17 -2.74
CA GLN A 69 11.58 3.35 -1.57
C GLN A 69 10.23 2.62 -1.66
N ARG A 70 10.18 1.42 -1.09
CA ARG A 70 8.95 0.66 -0.95
C ARG A 70 8.11 1.20 0.19
N ILE A 71 6.84 1.35 -0.09
CA ILE A 71 5.83 1.82 0.86
C ILE A 71 4.59 0.95 0.77
N ALA A 72 4.02 0.58 1.91
CA ALA A 72 2.70 -0.03 1.98
C ALA A 72 1.70 1.03 2.46
N LEU A 73 0.60 1.15 1.76
CA LEU A 73 -0.41 2.19 1.95
C LEU A 73 -1.78 1.57 2.12
N GLN A 74 -2.57 2.14 3.02
CA GLN A 74 -3.98 1.86 3.17
C GLN A 74 -4.76 3.15 3.09
N GLY A 75 -5.85 3.16 2.35
CA GLY A 75 -6.70 4.33 2.18
C GLY A 75 -8.00 4.03 1.46
N SER A 76 -8.62 5.05 0.91
CA SER A 76 -9.88 4.95 0.16
C SER A 76 -9.74 5.60 -1.21
N LEU A 77 -10.41 5.00 -2.22
CA LEU A 77 -10.46 5.57 -3.56
C LEU A 77 -11.47 6.72 -3.58
N GLN A 78 -11.06 7.88 -4.07
CA GLN A 78 -11.93 9.04 -4.24
C GLN A 78 -11.85 9.56 -5.68
N SER A 79 -12.96 10.08 -6.16
CA SER A 79 -13.03 10.78 -7.45
C SER A 79 -13.17 12.28 -7.22
N ARG A 80 -12.44 13.07 -8.00
CA ARG A 80 -12.48 14.52 -7.97
C ARG A 80 -12.73 15.07 -9.37
N ASN A 81 -13.78 15.86 -9.52
CA ASN A 81 -14.04 16.57 -10.77
C ASN A 81 -13.21 17.85 -10.83
N TYR A 82 -12.57 18.08 -11.95
CA TYR A 82 -11.84 19.31 -12.23
C TYR A 82 -12.08 19.75 -13.67
N THR A 83 -11.85 21.03 -13.93
CA THR A 83 -11.93 21.59 -15.28
C THR A 83 -10.50 21.69 -15.83
N ASP A 84 -10.27 21.11 -16.99
CA ASP A 84 -9.03 21.19 -17.75
C ASP A 84 -8.80 22.63 -18.26
N LYS A 85 -7.55 22.93 -18.68
CA LYS A 85 -7.18 24.22 -19.27
C LYS A 85 -8.01 24.57 -20.51
N ASP A 86 -8.54 23.57 -21.19
CA ASP A 86 -9.40 23.70 -22.37
C ASP A 86 -10.89 23.85 -22.03
N GLY A 87 -11.23 23.97 -20.73
CA GLY A 87 -12.61 24.12 -20.27
C GLY A 87 -13.42 22.83 -20.17
N ASN A 88 -12.82 21.67 -20.42
CA ASN A 88 -13.49 20.38 -20.35
C ASN A 88 -13.55 19.87 -18.89
N LYS A 89 -14.72 19.38 -18.51
CA LYS A 89 -14.89 18.69 -17.21
C LYS A 89 -14.24 17.30 -17.27
N ARG A 90 -13.32 17.04 -16.35
CA ARG A 90 -12.64 15.73 -16.20
C ARG A 90 -12.76 15.22 -14.78
N THR A 91 -12.70 13.91 -14.64
CA THR A 91 -12.68 13.24 -13.35
C THR A 91 -11.30 12.62 -13.12
N ALA A 92 -10.66 12.98 -12.03
CA ALA A 92 -9.46 12.33 -11.54
C ALA A 92 -9.82 11.33 -10.43
N PHE A 93 -9.16 10.18 -10.45
CA PHE A 93 -9.23 9.19 -9.38
C PHE A 93 -7.93 9.23 -8.58
N GLU A 94 -8.06 9.31 -7.28
CA GLU A 94 -6.92 9.36 -6.36
C GLU A 94 -7.21 8.51 -5.11
N VAL A 95 -6.17 7.95 -4.51
CA VAL A 95 -6.30 7.21 -3.25
C VAL A 95 -5.94 8.15 -2.11
N VAL A 96 -6.91 8.43 -1.25
CA VAL A 96 -6.68 9.19 -0.02
C VAL A 96 -6.15 8.23 1.04
N ILE A 97 -4.93 8.52 1.52
CA ILE A 97 -4.19 7.64 2.40
C ILE A 97 -4.53 7.90 3.86
N ASP A 98 -4.96 6.85 4.54
CA ASP A 98 -5.21 6.85 5.98
C ASP A 98 -3.95 6.42 6.75
N ASN A 99 -3.28 5.36 6.29
CA ASN A 99 -2.10 4.79 6.94
C ASN A 99 -0.98 4.48 5.95
N ALA A 100 0.26 4.69 6.37
CA ALA A 100 1.47 4.34 5.63
C ALA A 100 2.42 3.51 6.50
N PHE A 101 3.03 2.47 5.91
CA PHE A 101 3.90 1.53 6.61
C PHE A 101 5.19 1.33 5.84
N PHE A 102 6.28 1.10 6.57
CA PHE A 102 7.56 0.71 5.97
C PHE A 102 7.45 -0.71 5.38
N ALA A 103 7.85 -0.86 4.13
CA ALA A 103 7.81 -2.13 3.41
C ALA A 103 9.20 -2.57 2.90
N GLU A 104 10.26 -1.89 3.34
CA GLU A 104 11.65 -2.27 3.08
C GLU A 104 12.29 -2.87 4.32
N SER A 105 13.05 -3.97 4.11
CA SER A 105 13.95 -4.49 5.14
C SER A 105 15.11 -3.51 5.33
N LYS A 106 15.57 -3.30 6.56
CA LYS A 106 16.70 -2.43 6.92
C LYS A 106 18.03 -2.78 6.23
N ASN A 107 18.09 -3.87 5.44
CA ASN A 107 19.32 -4.38 4.81
C ASN A 107 19.48 -3.99 3.33
N ALA A 108 18.75 -3.01 2.80
CA ALA A 108 18.90 -2.54 1.42
C ALA A 108 19.96 -1.44 1.26
N GLY A 109 20.90 -1.31 2.17
CA GLY A 109 21.99 -0.34 2.08
C GLY A 109 23.29 -0.85 2.71
N GLY A 110 24.16 -1.46 1.88
CA GLY A 110 25.60 -1.62 2.19
C GLY A 110 25.93 -2.81 3.07
N ALA A 111 26.52 -3.90 2.49
CA ALA A 111 27.31 -4.86 3.21
C ALA A 111 28.57 -4.17 3.82
N PRO A 112 29.09 -4.64 4.99
CA PRO A 112 30.01 -5.74 4.92
C PRO A 112 29.83 -6.82 6.01
N SER A 113 30.16 -8.04 5.59
CA SER A 113 30.51 -9.21 6.34
C SER A 113 30.81 -9.03 7.83
N GLY A 114 30.05 -9.72 8.66
CA GLY A 114 30.33 -9.93 10.05
C GLY A 114 29.35 -10.97 10.58
N GLY A 115 29.76 -12.24 10.59
CA GLY A 115 28.94 -13.35 11.06
C GLY A 115 28.48 -13.15 12.49
N SER A 116 27.20 -13.18 12.70
CA SER A 116 26.63 -13.55 13.98
C SER A 116 25.56 -14.60 13.70
N ARG A 117 25.89 -15.80 14.12
CA ARG A 117 24.96 -16.92 14.18
C ARG A 117 23.83 -16.51 15.12
N TYR A 118 22.68 -16.15 14.57
CA TYR A 118 21.44 -16.23 15.32
C TYR A 118 21.02 -17.69 15.32
N ASP A 119 21.28 -18.31 16.44
CA ASP A 119 20.73 -19.60 16.82
C ASP A 119 19.22 -19.54 16.70
N SER A 120 18.69 -20.31 15.79
CA SER A 120 17.28 -20.41 15.48
C SER A 120 16.59 -21.22 16.58
N GLN A 121 16.23 -20.56 17.67
CA GLN A 121 15.15 -21.06 18.51
C GLN A 121 13.84 -20.50 17.94
N ILE A 122 13.31 -21.23 16.97
CA ILE A 122 11.90 -21.16 16.61
C ILE A 122 11.13 -21.66 17.83
N PRO A 123 10.28 -20.84 18.47
CA PRO A 123 9.35 -21.39 19.47
C PRO A 123 8.49 -22.44 18.77
N GLN A 124 8.60 -23.68 19.19
CA GLN A 124 7.64 -24.70 18.80
C GLN A 124 6.29 -24.28 19.39
N TYR A 125 5.43 -23.73 18.54
CA TYR A 125 4.03 -23.62 18.86
C TYR A 125 3.51 -25.07 18.93
N SER A 126 3.28 -25.54 20.15
CA SER A 126 2.50 -26.73 20.38
C SER A 126 1.15 -26.57 19.67
N GLU A 127 0.79 -27.58 18.93
CA GLU A 127 -0.43 -27.66 18.15
C GLU A 127 -1.62 -27.13 18.93
N THR A 128 -2.18 -26.00 18.49
CA THR A 128 -3.51 -25.60 18.91
C THR A 128 -4.49 -26.62 18.34
N PRO A 129 -5.40 -27.16 19.13
CA PRO A 129 -6.40 -28.09 18.63
C PRO A 129 -7.20 -27.39 17.52
N SER A 130 -7.29 -28.04 16.39
CA SER A 130 -8.07 -27.62 15.22
C SER A 130 -9.55 -27.53 15.61
N ILE A 131 -10.05 -26.30 15.84
CA ILE A 131 -11.48 -26.04 16.11
C ILE A 131 -12.23 -25.76 14.80
N PHE A 132 -11.71 -26.15 13.67
CA PHE A 132 -12.44 -26.07 12.39
C PHE A 132 -12.24 -27.34 11.57
N SER A 133 -12.88 -28.44 12.01
CA SER A 133 -13.31 -29.49 11.10
C SER A 133 -14.79 -29.25 10.78
N ILE A 134 -15.08 -28.47 9.76
CA ILE A 134 -16.39 -28.48 9.11
C ILE A 134 -16.39 -29.74 8.25
N THR A 135 -16.81 -30.81 8.84
CA THR A 135 -17.14 -32.07 8.16
C THR A 135 -18.62 -32.36 8.34
N ASP A 136 -19.48 -31.47 7.90
CA ASP A 136 -20.83 -31.86 7.52
C ASP A 136 -21.45 -30.84 6.58
N ALA A 137 -21.66 -31.25 5.33
CA ALA A 137 -22.38 -30.49 4.33
C ALA A 137 -23.88 -30.34 4.66
N ALA A 138 -24.35 -30.91 5.77
CA ALA A 138 -25.74 -30.82 6.23
C ALA A 138 -26.04 -29.55 7.02
N ASP A 139 -25.04 -28.90 7.64
CA ASP A 139 -25.26 -27.70 8.44
C ASP A 139 -25.34 -26.40 7.61
N PHE A 140 -24.99 -26.47 6.33
CA PHE A 140 -25.04 -25.29 5.46
C PHE A 140 -26.45 -25.00 4.91
N GLU A 141 -27.34 -26.02 4.85
CA GLU A 141 -28.70 -25.81 4.35
C GLU A 141 -29.67 -25.23 5.39
N GLU A 142 -29.36 -25.31 6.68
CA GLU A 142 -30.24 -24.79 7.73
C GLU A 142 -30.07 -23.26 7.97
N ILE A 143 -28.95 -22.69 7.59
CA ILE A 143 -28.68 -21.24 7.74
C ILE A 143 -29.33 -20.41 6.64
N VAL A 144 -29.65 -21.01 5.48
CA VAL A 144 -30.22 -20.27 4.33
C VAL A 144 -31.76 -20.27 4.33
N ARG A 145 -32.39 -20.96 5.26
CA ARG A 145 -33.89 -21.13 5.34
C ARG A 145 -34.57 -20.27 6.42
N LYS A 146 -33.89 -19.28 7.02
CA LYS A 146 -34.59 -18.35 7.93
C LYS A 146 -34.54 -16.93 7.43
#